data_2cf19d5f9edb9dbee8f81c723ebdf549
#
_entry.id   2cf19d5f9edb9dbee8f81c723ebdf549
#
_cell.length_a   1.000
_cell.length_b   1.000
_cell.length_c   1.000
_cell.angle_alpha   90.00
_cell.angle_beta   90.00
_cell.angle_gamma   90.00
#
_symmetry.space_group_name_H-M   'P 1'
#
loop_
_entity.id
_entity.type
_entity.pdbx_description
1 polymer ?
#
loop_
_entity_poly.entity_id
_entity_poly.type
_entity_poly.pdbx_seq_one_letter_code
_entity_poly.pdbx_strand_id
1 'polypeptide(L)'
;AKDMLLEAAAQEWKVGKSECVSENGMVYHKPTGKKIRYGDLAIAASKLPIPNRVQLKDPSDFKLIGTDVLRIDTPLKINGRAQFAMDVNIEGMVFAFVVRCPIFGGTLGSIDKRRALSINGVLDIFEVSNGVAIVGSTTWAALQGRKVLDISWKEGTAADLNSDSIDRLFKEQGKKRAAKGRNDGNTKRALRNAETVVEAVYQVPFQAHAAMEPMNCVVDIQPDRCRLWAPTQSPGDARKQASEITGLPKEKIDVNVTFLGGSFGRRSFNDFISDALEVSYHMKRPVKLIWMREDDMRHDYYRPASRHIMAGGLSKDGKLEAWKHRVVAPSILFGQMFKYPVPLKDKLDIIALEGARNVTYAIPNIRVEYRSANTAVPVGWWRSVYDSQNAYANECFMDELAESAGQDPLQFRLTYLTNSPRDTEVLKMVAKKVNWGQKLSNGRSQGLACHASFRSHVAQVAEISVNSEGTIRVHRVACAIDCGQVVNPSIVRSQIESSIVYGLSAALKGEISIENCGVVEGNFHEFEVLRFHEMPKVEVYIVKSDEHPGGVGEPGLPPIAPAIANAVFAATGKRIRKLPIKPEDLRS
;
A
#
# COMPACT_ATOMS: atom_id res chain seq x y z
N ALA A 1 -30.03 12.60 -3.90
CA ALA A 1 -30.56 12.37 -5.25
C ALA A 1 -31.89 11.62 -5.25
N LYS A 2 -31.96 10.35 -4.75
CA LYS A 2 -33.19 9.54 -4.77
C LYS A 2 -34.40 10.29 -4.18
N ASP A 3 -34.25 10.92 -3.04
CA ASP A 3 -35.30 11.65 -2.34
C ASP A 3 -35.82 12.85 -3.14
N MET A 4 -34.91 13.55 -3.84
CA MET A 4 -35.25 14.66 -4.73
C MET A 4 -35.97 14.18 -6.01
N LEU A 5 -35.61 13.03 -6.57
CA LEU A 5 -36.30 12.44 -7.70
C LEU A 5 -37.73 12.02 -7.33
N LEU A 6 -37.92 11.42 -6.16
CA LEU A 6 -39.26 11.09 -5.65
C LEU A 6 -40.12 12.35 -5.46
N GLU A 7 -39.54 13.42 -4.90
CA GLU A 7 -40.19 14.71 -4.70
C GLU A 7 -40.56 15.35 -6.04
N ALA A 8 -39.64 15.36 -7.04
CA ALA A 8 -39.91 15.90 -8.35
C ALA A 8 -41.05 15.17 -9.05
N ALA A 9 -41.10 13.83 -8.99
CA ALA A 9 -42.18 13.03 -9.54
C ALA A 9 -43.52 13.29 -8.86
N ALA A 10 -43.50 13.41 -7.53
CA ALA A 10 -44.69 13.72 -6.73
C ALA A 10 -45.28 15.09 -7.10
N GLN A 11 -44.43 16.10 -7.29
CA GLN A 11 -44.85 17.44 -7.72
C GLN A 11 -45.43 17.42 -9.16
N GLU A 12 -44.74 16.71 -10.10
CA GLU A 12 -45.22 16.58 -11.48
C GLU A 12 -46.59 15.91 -11.58
N TRP A 13 -46.81 14.88 -10.77
CA TRP A 13 -48.07 14.12 -10.76
C TRP A 13 -49.14 14.69 -9.82
N LYS A 14 -48.76 15.68 -8.97
CA LYS A 14 -49.62 16.29 -7.93
C LYS A 14 -50.14 15.24 -6.95
N VAL A 15 -49.22 14.40 -6.47
CA VAL A 15 -49.53 13.30 -5.53
C VAL A 15 -48.60 13.38 -4.29
N GLY A 16 -48.90 12.56 -3.28
CA GLY A 16 -48.04 12.47 -2.12
C GLY A 16 -46.70 11.78 -2.43
N LYS A 17 -45.58 12.31 -1.94
CA LYS A 17 -44.27 11.68 -2.12
C LYS A 17 -44.23 10.25 -1.58
N SER A 18 -44.95 9.96 -0.50
CA SER A 18 -45.07 8.62 0.09
C SER A 18 -45.72 7.59 -0.82
N GLU A 19 -46.51 8.04 -1.83
CA GLU A 19 -47.13 7.18 -2.81
C GLU A 19 -46.19 6.82 -3.98
N CYS A 20 -45.03 7.51 -4.03
CA CYS A 20 -44.01 7.29 -5.05
C CYS A 20 -42.94 6.33 -4.56
N VAL A 21 -42.53 5.38 -5.41
CA VAL A 21 -41.39 4.46 -5.15
C VAL A 21 -40.41 4.51 -6.30
N SER A 22 -39.13 4.33 -5.98
CA SER A 22 -38.08 4.31 -7.00
C SER A 22 -37.52 2.90 -7.12
N GLU A 23 -37.50 2.41 -8.37
CA GLU A 23 -36.94 1.09 -8.69
C GLU A 23 -36.37 1.09 -10.13
N ASN A 24 -35.27 0.42 -10.35
CA ASN A 24 -34.66 0.18 -11.67
C ASN A 24 -34.55 1.45 -12.58
N GLY A 25 -34.11 2.58 -11.99
CA GLY A 25 -33.93 3.83 -12.75
C GLY A 25 -35.21 4.61 -13.05
N MET A 26 -36.33 4.21 -12.47
CA MET A 26 -37.64 4.83 -12.64
C MET A 26 -38.30 5.18 -11.31
N VAL A 27 -39.15 6.17 -11.32
CA VAL A 27 -40.12 6.44 -10.23
C VAL A 27 -41.49 5.94 -10.70
N TYR A 28 -42.21 5.31 -9.78
CA TYR A 28 -43.54 4.78 -9.95
C TYR A 28 -44.50 5.42 -8.95
N HIS A 29 -45.68 5.80 -9.37
CA HIS A 29 -46.81 6.11 -8.51
C HIS A 29 -47.69 4.86 -8.38
N LYS A 30 -47.63 4.20 -7.20
CA LYS A 30 -48.30 2.90 -7.00
C LYS A 30 -49.81 2.92 -7.29
N PRO A 31 -50.60 3.93 -6.80
CA PRO A 31 -52.04 3.91 -6.98
C PRO A 31 -52.48 4.02 -8.44
N THR A 32 -51.78 4.78 -9.30
CA THR A 32 -52.19 5.04 -10.70
C THR A 32 -51.38 4.29 -11.74
N GLY A 33 -50.29 3.61 -11.34
CA GLY A 33 -49.37 2.93 -12.28
C GLY A 33 -48.52 3.87 -13.14
N LYS A 34 -48.57 5.18 -12.94
CA LYS A 34 -47.71 6.14 -13.65
C LYS A 34 -46.23 5.84 -13.36
N LYS A 35 -45.38 6.03 -14.36
CA LYS A 35 -43.94 5.83 -14.25
C LYS A 35 -43.17 6.87 -15.06
N ILE A 36 -41.97 7.27 -14.58
CA ILE A 36 -41.08 8.23 -15.23
C ILE A 36 -39.61 7.85 -14.94
N ARG A 37 -38.71 8.07 -15.90
CA ARG A 37 -37.29 7.78 -15.75
C ARG A 37 -36.61 8.84 -14.87
N TYR A 38 -35.54 8.44 -14.17
CA TYR A 38 -34.73 9.38 -13.40
C TYR A 38 -34.14 10.51 -14.25
N GLY A 39 -33.71 10.18 -15.50
CA GLY A 39 -33.19 11.17 -16.43
C GLY A 39 -34.20 12.26 -16.79
N ASP A 40 -35.46 11.90 -16.96
CA ASP A 40 -36.55 12.84 -17.34
C ASP A 40 -36.88 13.78 -16.14
N LEU A 41 -36.65 13.33 -14.92
CA LEU A 41 -36.83 14.11 -13.70
C LEU A 41 -35.60 14.94 -13.28
N ALA A 42 -34.42 14.71 -13.87
CA ALA A 42 -33.16 15.26 -13.41
C ALA A 42 -33.16 16.80 -13.31
N ILE A 43 -33.72 17.49 -14.32
CA ILE A 43 -33.78 18.95 -14.34
C ILE A 43 -34.77 19.48 -13.29
N ALA A 44 -35.92 18.85 -13.11
CA ALA A 44 -36.88 19.24 -12.07
C ALA A 44 -36.30 19.00 -10.68
N ALA A 45 -35.71 17.82 -10.45
CA ALA A 45 -35.09 17.45 -9.19
C ALA A 45 -33.90 18.37 -8.81
N SER A 46 -33.11 18.83 -9.79
CA SER A 46 -31.97 19.74 -9.53
C SER A 46 -32.36 21.11 -8.97
N LYS A 47 -33.61 21.52 -9.17
CA LYS A 47 -34.17 22.79 -8.67
C LYS A 47 -34.71 22.70 -7.24
N LEU A 48 -34.83 21.48 -6.72
CA LEU A 48 -35.33 21.25 -5.37
C LEU A 48 -34.25 21.45 -4.31
N PRO A 49 -34.65 21.87 -3.09
CA PRO A 49 -33.69 21.98 -1.99
C PRO A 49 -33.08 20.61 -1.66
N ILE A 50 -31.81 20.59 -1.33
CA ILE A 50 -31.13 19.38 -0.88
C ILE A 50 -31.69 18.99 0.49
N PRO A 51 -32.19 17.73 0.66
CA PRO A 51 -32.73 17.30 1.93
C PRO A 51 -31.67 17.29 3.05
N ASN A 52 -31.97 17.87 4.18
CA ASN A 52 -31.09 17.88 5.36
C ASN A 52 -30.96 16.49 6.00
N ARG A 53 -31.98 15.65 5.89
CA ARG A 53 -32.02 14.28 6.38
C ARG A 53 -32.65 13.38 5.33
N VAL A 54 -32.00 12.25 5.06
CA VAL A 54 -32.52 11.20 4.18
C VAL A 54 -32.60 9.91 4.96
N GLN A 55 -33.66 9.16 4.76
CA GLN A 55 -33.76 7.80 5.27
C GLN A 55 -32.96 6.88 4.34
N LEU A 56 -31.95 6.23 4.90
CA LEU A 56 -31.19 5.20 4.17
C LEU A 56 -32.03 3.93 4.03
N LYS A 57 -31.73 3.14 3.01
CA LYS A 57 -32.33 1.82 2.83
C LYS A 57 -31.87 0.91 3.97
N ASP A 58 -32.78 0.11 4.53
CA ASP A 58 -32.42 -0.92 5.49
C ASP A 58 -31.52 -1.97 4.83
N PRO A 59 -30.47 -2.45 5.50
CA PRO A 59 -29.62 -3.50 4.98
C PRO A 59 -30.35 -4.77 4.55
N SER A 60 -31.45 -5.14 5.19
CA SER A 60 -32.31 -6.27 4.80
C SER A 60 -32.98 -6.10 3.43
N ASP A 61 -33.12 -4.85 2.95
CA ASP A 61 -33.68 -4.51 1.64
C ASP A 61 -32.62 -4.46 0.51
N PHE A 62 -31.36 -4.75 0.80
CA PHE A 62 -30.33 -4.72 -0.21
C PHE A 62 -30.50 -5.86 -1.21
N LYS A 63 -30.45 -5.52 -2.51
CA LYS A 63 -30.57 -6.48 -3.60
C LYS A 63 -29.23 -6.70 -4.34
N LEU A 64 -28.32 -5.70 -4.29
CA LEU A 64 -27.03 -5.72 -4.97
C LEU A 64 -25.87 -5.73 -3.98
N ILE A 65 -25.94 -4.88 -2.94
CA ILE A 65 -24.94 -4.86 -1.87
C ILE A 65 -24.97 -6.21 -1.15
N GLY A 66 -23.81 -6.80 -0.95
CA GLY A 66 -23.64 -8.12 -0.34
C GLY A 66 -23.69 -9.31 -1.32
N THR A 67 -23.84 -9.06 -2.61
CA THR A 67 -23.87 -10.11 -3.65
C THR A 67 -22.64 -10.06 -4.55
N ASP A 68 -22.32 -11.19 -5.19
CA ASP A 68 -21.19 -11.33 -6.13
C ASP A 68 -21.54 -10.75 -7.52
N VAL A 69 -21.74 -9.42 -7.59
CA VAL A 69 -21.99 -8.72 -8.84
C VAL A 69 -20.70 -8.63 -9.65
N LEU A 70 -20.76 -9.03 -10.93
CA LEU A 70 -19.61 -8.94 -11.82
C LEU A 70 -19.23 -7.47 -12.08
N ARG A 71 -17.94 -7.22 -12.18
CA ARG A 71 -17.42 -5.89 -12.53
C ARG A 71 -17.72 -5.56 -13.98
N ILE A 72 -18.20 -4.35 -14.24
CA ILE A 72 -18.54 -3.87 -15.59
C ILE A 72 -17.33 -3.67 -16.49
N ASP A 73 -16.13 -3.49 -15.92
CA ASP A 73 -14.86 -3.26 -16.61
C ASP A 73 -14.06 -4.54 -16.91
N THR A 74 -14.43 -5.68 -16.33
CA THR A 74 -13.76 -6.97 -16.56
C THR A 74 -13.70 -7.36 -18.04
N PRO A 75 -14.80 -7.28 -18.83
CA PRO A 75 -14.75 -7.64 -20.24
C PRO A 75 -13.71 -6.85 -21.04
N LEU A 76 -13.54 -5.56 -20.74
CA LEU A 76 -12.53 -4.73 -21.40
C LEU A 76 -11.10 -5.20 -21.09
N LYS A 77 -10.86 -5.63 -19.84
CA LYS A 77 -9.52 -6.04 -19.38
C LYS A 77 -9.09 -7.39 -19.94
N ILE A 78 -10.02 -8.33 -20.10
CA ILE A 78 -9.70 -9.69 -20.57
C ILE A 78 -9.69 -9.84 -22.10
N ASN A 79 -10.20 -8.86 -22.85
CA ASN A 79 -10.24 -8.90 -24.33
C ASN A 79 -9.32 -7.87 -25.00
N GLY A 80 -8.42 -7.24 -24.24
CA GLY A 80 -7.43 -6.29 -24.75
C GLY A 80 -8.00 -4.89 -25.10
N ARG A 81 -9.24 -4.56 -24.73
CA ARG A 81 -9.85 -3.25 -25.00
C ARG A 81 -9.66 -2.23 -23.86
N ALA A 82 -9.18 -2.67 -22.70
CA ALA A 82 -8.89 -1.76 -21.60
C ALA A 82 -7.77 -0.80 -22.03
N GLN A 83 -8.03 0.50 -21.93
CA GLN A 83 -7.07 1.53 -22.32
C GLN A 83 -6.25 1.98 -21.11
N PHE A 84 -4.97 1.66 -21.13
CA PHE A 84 -3.97 2.16 -20.20
C PHE A 84 -3.32 3.43 -20.75
N ALA A 85 -2.55 4.16 -19.95
CA ALA A 85 -1.91 5.36 -20.48
C ALA A 85 -0.86 5.06 -21.57
N MET A 86 -0.23 3.89 -21.50
CA MET A 86 0.66 3.40 -22.57
C MET A 86 -0.04 3.26 -23.94
N ASP A 87 -1.35 2.99 -23.94
CA ASP A 87 -2.13 2.77 -25.17
C ASP A 87 -2.64 4.08 -25.78
N VAL A 88 -2.64 5.18 -25.02
CA VAL A 88 -3.12 6.49 -25.52
C VAL A 88 -2.22 6.97 -26.67
N ASN A 89 -2.82 7.32 -27.78
CA ASN A 89 -2.13 7.86 -28.95
C ASN A 89 -2.81 9.15 -29.41
N ILE A 90 -2.02 10.19 -29.67
CA ILE A 90 -2.47 11.52 -30.09
C ILE A 90 -1.66 11.90 -31.34
N GLU A 91 -2.33 12.51 -32.32
CA GLU A 91 -1.68 12.98 -33.54
C GLU A 91 -0.54 13.96 -33.23
N GLY A 92 0.59 13.80 -33.90
CA GLY A 92 1.77 14.64 -33.71
C GLY A 92 2.55 14.40 -32.43
N MET A 93 2.18 13.37 -31.65
CA MET A 93 2.83 13.01 -30.38
C MET A 93 4.29 12.60 -30.57
N VAL A 94 5.15 13.01 -29.63
CA VAL A 94 6.53 12.56 -29.50
C VAL A 94 6.72 11.72 -28.23
N PHE A 95 7.82 10.99 -28.14
CA PHE A 95 8.12 10.06 -27.06
C PHE A 95 9.31 10.54 -26.26
N ALA A 96 9.24 10.45 -24.95
CA ALA A 96 10.28 10.94 -24.06
C ALA A 96 10.65 9.93 -22.97
N PHE A 97 11.93 9.97 -22.60
CA PHE A 97 12.46 9.42 -21.35
C PHE A 97 13.10 10.56 -20.56
N VAL A 98 13.12 10.43 -19.23
CA VAL A 98 13.93 11.28 -18.35
C VAL A 98 14.99 10.43 -17.68
N VAL A 99 16.25 10.75 -17.94
CA VAL A 99 17.38 10.13 -17.25
C VAL A 99 17.59 10.86 -15.95
N ARG A 100 17.33 10.19 -14.84
CA ARG A 100 17.47 10.74 -13.48
C ARG A 100 18.85 10.43 -12.90
N CYS A 101 19.26 11.23 -11.92
CA CYS A 101 20.50 10.98 -11.22
C CYS A 101 20.44 9.63 -10.47
N PRO A 102 21.36 8.70 -10.69
CA PRO A 102 21.35 7.40 -10.02
C PRO A 102 21.72 7.48 -8.53
N ILE A 103 22.23 8.62 -8.09
CA ILE A 103 22.73 8.86 -6.74
C ILE A 103 21.75 9.74 -5.99
N PHE A 104 21.32 9.32 -4.81
CA PHE A 104 20.42 10.11 -3.96
C PHE A 104 21.04 11.45 -3.56
N GLY A 105 20.31 12.54 -3.85
CA GLY A 105 20.78 13.89 -3.58
C GLY A 105 21.85 14.41 -4.54
N GLY A 106 22.21 13.66 -5.56
CA GLY A 106 23.08 14.10 -6.65
C GLY A 106 22.39 15.11 -7.56
N THR A 107 23.17 15.91 -8.24
CA THR A 107 22.70 16.96 -9.18
C THR A 107 23.38 16.82 -10.53
N LEU A 108 22.78 17.42 -11.56
CA LEU A 108 23.35 17.43 -12.88
C LEU A 108 24.71 18.18 -12.90
N GLY A 109 25.72 17.56 -13.47
CA GLY A 109 27.04 18.16 -13.74
C GLY A 109 27.09 18.73 -15.15
N SER A 110 27.21 17.86 -16.16
CA SER A 110 27.24 18.24 -17.56
C SER A 110 26.58 17.20 -18.44
N ILE A 111 26.19 17.59 -19.65
CA ILE A 111 25.56 16.73 -20.64
C ILE A 111 26.37 16.83 -21.94
N ASP A 112 26.87 15.71 -22.44
CA ASP A 112 27.33 15.61 -23.84
C ASP A 112 26.24 14.94 -24.68
N LYS A 113 25.53 15.73 -25.45
CA LYS A 113 24.40 15.30 -26.27
C LYS A 113 24.75 15.03 -27.75
N ARG A 114 25.99 15.24 -28.16
CA ARG A 114 26.41 15.14 -29.57
C ARG A 114 26.13 13.76 -30.18
N ARG A 115 26.51 12.69 -29.50
CA ARG A 115 26.27 11.32 -29.97
C ARG A 115 24.79 10.97 -29.98
N ALA A 116 24.06 11.38 -28.96
CA ALA A 116 22.63 11.09 -28.86
C ALA A 116 21.81 11.84 -29.92
N LEU A 117 22.13 13.10 -30.19
CA LEU A 117 21.50 13.90 -31.27
C LEU A 117 21.80 13.39 -32.67
N SER A 118 22.91 12.62 -32.89
CA SER A 118 23.22 12.01 -34.20
C SER A 118 22.36 10.77 -34.50
N ILE A 119 21.60 10.26 -33.52
CA ILE A 119 20.69 9.13 -33.72
C ILE A 119 19.47 9.60 -34.51
N ASN A 120 19.19 8.93 -35.62
CA ASN A 120 18.04 9.27 -36.45
C ASN A 120 16.73 9.16 -35.66
N GLY A 121 15.93 10.22 -35.67
CA GLY A 121 14.68 10.32 -34.97
C GLY A 121 14.78 10.84 -33.50
N VAL A 122 15.98 11.10 -32.98
CA VAL A 122 16.13 11.92 -31.75
C VAL A 122 15.86 13.38 -32.13
N LEU A 123 14.98 14.04 -31.39
CA LEU A 123 14.50 15.39 -31.70
C LEU A 123 15.15 16.46 -30.84
N ASP A 124 15.26 16.20 -29.52
CA ASP A 124 15.85 17.14 -28.58
C ASP A 124 16.35 16.46 -27.29
N ILE A 125 17.27 17.13 -26.58
CA ILE A 125 17.81 16.73 -25.29
C ILE A 125 18.01 17.98 -24.44
N PHE A 126 17.38 18.01 -23.28
CA PHE A 126 17.42 19.19 -22.38
C PHE A 126 17.24 18.80 -20.92
N GLU A 127 17.62 19.69 -20.04
CA GLU A 127 17.44 19.55 -18.59
C GLU A 127 15.99 19.78 -18.19
N VAL A 128 15.49 18.95 -17.25
CA VAL A 128 14.22 19.09 -16.57
C VAL A 128 14.45 18.99 -15.06
N SER A 129 13.44 19.34 -14.24
CA SER A 129 13.59 19.41 -12.78
C SER A 129 14.16 18.14 -12.12
N ASN A 130 13.87 16.97 -12.67
CA ASN A 130 14.30 15.68 -12.11
C ASN A 130 15.43 15.00 -12.89
N GLY A 131 16.03 15.64 -13.91
CA GLY A 131 17.08 15.02 -14.69
C GLY A 131 17.23 15.59 -16.11
N VAL A 132 17.51 14.71 -17.06
CA VAL A 132 17.71 15.06 -18.48
C VAL A 132 16.66 14.37 -19.33
N ALA A 133 15.82 15.16 -19.98
CA ALA A 133 14.86 14.65 -20.95
C ALA A 133 15.54 14.35 -22.28
N ILE A 134 15.16 13.22 -22.90
CA ILE A 134 15.49 12.88 -24.26
C ILE A 134 14.20 12.59 -25.03
N VAL A 135 14.02 13.25 -26.15
CA VAL A 135 12.80 13.21 -26.95
C VAL A 135 13.09 12.63 -28.33
N GLY A 136 12.25 11.70 -28.76
CA GLY A 136 12.34 11.10 -30.08
C GLY A 136 11.01 11.09 -30.83
N SER A 137 11.06 10.97 -32.16
CA SER A 137 9.90 10.78 -33.01
C SER A 137 9.24 9.41 -32.81
N THR A 138 9.99 8.46 -32.24
CA THR A 138 9.51 7.14 -31.81
C THR A 138 10.13 6.77 -30.48
N THR A 139 9.48 5.86 -29.74
CA THR A 139 10.04 5.29 -28.49
C THR A 139 11.43 4.70 -28.73
N TRP A 140 11.63 4.02 -29.87
CA TRP A 140 12.92 3.40 -30.21
C TRP A 140 14.02 4.44 -30.40
N ALA A 141 13.77 5.52 -31.13
CA ALA A 141 14.74 6.59 -31.36
C ALA A 141 15.16 7.24 -30.02
N ALA A 142 14.21 7.61 -29.19
CA ALA A 142 14.47 8.16 -27.86
C ALA A 142 15.29 7.18 -26.98
N LEU A 143 14.96 5.88 -27.02
CA LEU A 143 15.68 4.84 -26.28
C LEU A 143 17.12 4.64 -26.78
N GLN A 144 17.35 4.64 -28.11
CA GLN A 144 18.71 4.54 -28.66
C GLN A 144 19.53 5.78 -28.30
N GLY A 145 18.94 6.97 -28.40
CA GLY A 145 19.61 8.20 -27.97
C GLY A 145 19.98 8.17 -26.49
N ARG A 146 19.07 7.69 -25.62
CA ARG A 146 19.32 7.51 -24.19
C ARG A 146 20.53 6.63 -23.89
N LYS A 147 20.72 5.53 -24.64
CA LYS A 147 21.82 4.59 -24.42
C LYS A 147 23.21 5.18 -24.70
N VAL A 148 23.29 6.18 -25.55
CA VAL A 148 24.57 6.82 -25.94
C VAL A 148 24.73 8.23 -25.39
N LEU A 149 23.76 8.69 -24.62
CA LEU A 149 23.79 9.98 -23.93
C LEU A 149 24.80 9.93 -22.79
N ASP A 150 25.75 10.85 -22.78
CA ASP A 150 26.77 10.97 -21.75
C ASP A 150 26.42 12.10 -20.78
N ILE A 151 26.19 11.72 -19.52
CA ILE A 151 25.80 12.66 -18.45
C ILE A 151 26.77 12.48 -17.28
N SER A 152 27.41 13.56 -16.87
CA SER A 152 28.14 13.58 -15.61
C SER A 152 27.23 14.09 -14.49
N TRP A 153 27.26 13.40 -13.37
CA TRP A 153 26.52 13.78 -12.18
C TRP A 153 27.47 14.25 -11.08
N LYS A 154 27.08 15.26 -10.35
CA LYS A 154 27.78 15.71 -9.15
C LYS A 154 27.27 14.91 -7.96
N GLU A 155 28.17 14.38 -7.17
CA GLU A 155 27.81 13.68 -5.95
C GLU A 155 27.06 14.61 -4.97
N GLY A 156 26.06 14.06 -4.30
CA GLY A 156 25.33 14.75 -3.24
C GLY A 156 26.06 14.65 -1.89
N THR A 157 25.43 15.19 -0.86
CA THR A 157 25.94 15.17 0.52
C THR A 157 25.91 13.79 1.19
N ALA A 158 25.45 12.74 0.47
CA ALA A 158 25.23 11.40 1.01
C ALA A 158 26.28 10.37 0.52
N ALA A 159 27.51 10.80 0.20
CA ALA A 159 28.56 10.01 -0.48
C ALA A 159 28.82 8.60 0.11
N ASP A 160 28.60 8.38 1.40
CA ASP A 160 28.84 7.09 2.08
C ASP A 160 27.55 6.29 2.36
N LEU A 161 26.42 6.64 1.74
CA LEU A 161 25.16 5.97 2.03
C LEU A 161 25.13 4.57 1.41
N ASN A 162 25.03 3.56 2.27
CA ASN A 162 24.81 2.15 1.89
C ASN A 162 23.95 1.45 2.94
N SER A 163 23.49 0.24 2.64
CA SER A 163 22.62 -0.54 3.54
C SER A 163 23.21 -0.72 4.94
N ASP A 164 24.52 -0.94 5.06
CA ASP A 164 25.20 -1.10 6.35
C ASP A 164 25.25 0.21 7.15
N SER A 165 25.49 1.35 6.49
CA SER A 165 25.49 2.67 7.14
C SER A 165 24.08 3.03 7.64
N ILE A 166 23.04 2.64 6.92
CA ILE A 166 21.63 2.81 7.31
C ILE A 166 21.32 1.93 8.54
N ASP A 167 21.74 0.66 8.55
CA ASP A 167 21.55 -0.21 9.72
C ASP A 167 22.28 0.34 10.95
N ARG A 168 23.53 0.82 10.81
CA ARG A 168 24.25 1.51 11.89
C ARG A 168 23.49 2.74 12.38
N LEU A 169 22.97 3.57 11.47
CA LEU A 169 22.15 4.74 11.82
C LEU A 169 20.92 4.32 12.65
N PHE A 170 20.20 3.29 12.22
CA PHE A 170 19.02 2.81 12.95
C PHE A 170 19.36 2.26 14.33
N LYS A 171 20.47 1.53 14.47
CA LYS A 171 20.99 1.07 15.76
C LYS A 171 21.32 2.25 16.70
N GLU A 172 22.01 3.26 16.20
CA GLU A 172 22.38 4.43 16.99
C GLU A 172 21.16 5.30 17.35
N GLN A 173 20.23 5.52 16.40
CA GLN A 173 19.01 6.26 16.69
C GLN A 173 18.12 5.50 17.69
N GLY A 174 18.11 4.18 17.66
CA GLY A 174 17.39 3.33 18.61
C GLY A 174 17.79 3.51 20.07
N LYS A 175 19.03 3.92 20.34
CA LYS A 175 19.55 4.22 21.69
C LYS A 175 19.13 5.59 22.22
N LYS A 176 18.74 6.53 21.34
CA LYS A 176 18.42 7.92 21.71
C LYS A 176 16.99 8.04 22.25
N ARG A 177 16.69 9.19 22.88
CA ARG A 177 15.34 9.53 23.33
C ARG A 177 14.37 9.49 22.15
N ALA A 178 13.21 8.86 22.37
CA ALA A 178 12.15 8.69 21.37
C ALA A 178 10.87 9.44 21.79
N ALA A 179 10.07 9.87 20.82
CA ALA A 179 8.77 10.44 21.05
C ALA A 179 7.78 9.37 21.51
N LYS A 180 6.85 9.72 22.40
CA LYS A 180 5.85 8.80 22.95
C LYS A 180 4.59 8.82 22.08
N GLY A 181 4.25 7.70 21.46
CA GLY A 181 3.01 7.51 20.72
C GLY A 181 1.86 6.97 21.55
N ARG A 182 2.16 6.11 22.54
CA ARG A 182 1.21 5.55 23.52
C ARG A 182 1.93 5.30 24.85
N ASN A 183 1.26 5.51 25.96
CA ASN A 183 1.83 5.25 27.30
C ASN A 183 0.71 4.99 28.30
N ASP A 184 0.30 3.74 28.40
CA ASP A 184 -0.72 3.27 29.34
C ASP A 184 0.00 2.62 30.54
N GLY A 185 -0.48 2.87 31.75
CA GLY A 185 0.11 2.33 32.98
C GLY A 185 1.55 2.77 33.23
N ASN A 186 2.37 1.89 33.82
CA ASN A 186 3.77 2.12 34.12
C ASN A 186 4.64 0.96 33.63
N THR A 187 4.89 0.93 32.31
CA THR A 187 5.64 -0.13 31.63
C THR A 187 7.05 -0.33 32.24
N LYS A 188 7.73 0.75 32.64
CA LYS A 188 9.07 0.63 33.24
C LYS A 188 9.05 -0.12 34.58
N ARG A 189 8.05 0.14 35.43
CA ARG A 189 7.87 -0.57 36.70
C ARG A 189 7.43 -2.01 36.44
N ALA A 190 6.50 -2.23 35.54
CA ALA A 190 6.01 -3.56 35.20
C ALA A 190 7.11 -4.47 34.65
N LEU A 191 7.97 -3.97 33.73
CA LEU A 191 9.13 -4.73 33.25
C LEU A 191 10.15 -5.06 34.34
N ARG A 192 10.39 -4.16 35.30
CA ARG A 192 11.29 -4.46 36.42
C ARG A 192 10.77 -5.52 37.39
N ASN A 193 9.44 -5.58 37.50
CA ASN A 193 8.79 -6.50 38.45
C ASN A 193 8.36 -7.82 37.76
N ALA A 194 8.56 -7.94 36.45
CA ALA A 194 8.23 -9.14 35.71
C ALA A 194 9.15 -10.30 36.13
N GLU A 195 8.60 -11.51 36.21
CA GLU A 195 9.36 -12.76 36.46
C GLU A 195 10.25 -13.08 35.25
N THR A 196 9.70 -12.91 34.05
CA THR A 196 10.40 -13.12 32.79
C THR A 196 10.29 -11.88 31.92
N VAL A 197 11.40 -11.39 31.41
CA VAL A 197 11.46 -10.31 30.42
C VAL A 197 11.97 -10.90 29.10
N VAL A 198 11.14 -10.83 28.07
CA VAL A 198 11.51 -11.17 26.70
C VAL A 198 11.88 -9.90 25.96
N GLU A 199 13.02 -9.89 25.28
CA GLU A 199 13.46 -8.79 24.44
C GLU A 199 13.74 -9.28 23.02
N ALA A 200 13.30 -8.51 22.02
CA ALA A 200 13.53 -8.83 20.61
C ALA A 200 13.76 -7.57 19.79
N VAL A 201 14.47 -7.73 18.67
CA VAL A 201 14.67 -6.67 17.69
C VAL A 201 14.30 -7.21 16.32
N TYR A 202 13.29 -6.60 15.68
CA TYR A 202 12.88 -6.97 14.34
C TYR A 202 13.35 -5.93 13.33
N GLN A 203 13.65 -6.37 12.11
CA GLN A 203 14.14 -5.53 11.03
C GLN A 203 13.35 -5.81 9.74
N VAL A 204 12.96 -4.73 9.08
CA VAL A 204 12.23 -4.78 7.81
C VAL A 204 12.95 -3.89 6.80
N PRO A 205 13.27 -4.38 5.59
CA PRO A 205 14.03 -3.63 4.59
C PRO A 205 13.16 -2.62 3.84
N PHE A 206 13.79 -1.76 3.04
CA PHE A 206 13.10 -1.02 2.01
C PHE A 206 12.49 -1.97 0.98
N GLN A 207 11.34 -1.57 0.40
CA GLN A 207 10.64 -2.33 -0.63
C GLN A 207 10.23 -1.42 -1.78
N ALA A 208 10.42 -1.88 -3.01
CA ALA A 208 9.86 -1.22 -4.17
C ALA A 208 8.36 -1.58 -4.34
N HIS A 209 7.62 -0.69 -5.00
CA HIS A 209 6.24 -0.98 -5.38
C HIS A 209 6.16 -2.02 -6.52
N ALA A 210 7.10 -1.96 -7.45
CA ALA A 210 7.28 -2.92 -8.54
C ALA A 210 5.98 -3.21 -9.33
N ALA A 211 5.19 -2.17 -9.62
CA ALA A 211 3.99 -2.30 -10.42
C ALA A 211 4.29 -2.86 -11.81
N MET A 212 3.45 -3.77 -12.35
CA MET A 212 3.70 -4.40 -13.66
C MET A 212 3.79 -3.38 -14.79
N GLU A 213 2.94 -2.36 -14.80
CA GLU A 213 3.06 -1.22 -15.71
C GLU A 213 4.02 -0.19 -15.10
N PRO A 214 5.21 0.09 -15.70
CA PRO A 214 6.09 1.17 -15.27
C PRO A 214 5.41 2.53 -15.35
N MET A 215 5.94 3.54 -14.67
CA MET A 215 5.37 4.88 -14.69
C MET A 215 5.35 5.44 -16.12
N ASN A 216 4.23 6.04 -16.51
CA ASN A 216 4.05 6.66 -17.82
C ASN A 216 2.93 7.71 -17.74
N CYS A 217 2.94 8.64 -18.69
CA CYS A 217 1.93 9.68 -18.78
C CYS A 217 1.90 10.25 -20.21
N VAL A 218 0.73 10.58 -20.71
CA VAL A 218 0.56 11.35 -21.94
C VAL A 218 0.05 12.74 -21.59
N VAL A 219 0.69 13.76 -22.13
CA VAL A 219 0.37 15.18 -21.90
C VAL A 219 0.26 15.91 -23.23
N ASP A 220 -0.80 16.70 -23.37
CA ASP A 220 -1.05 17.60 -24.49
C ASP A 220 -1.33 19.01 -23.95
N ILE A 221 -0.36 19.92 -24.13
CA ILE A 221 -0.46 21.31 -23.71
C ILE A 221 -0.71 22.18 -24.95
N GLN A 222 -1.82 22.91 -24.91
CA GLN A 222 -2.22 23.92 -25.89
C GLN A 222 -2.24 25.30 -25.22
N PRO A 223 -2.25 26.41 -25.96
CA PRO A 223 -2.22 27.75 -25.37
C PRO A 223 -3.34 28.04 -24.37
N ASP A 224 -4.51 27.41 -24.53
CA ASP A 224 -5.71 27.65 -23.75
C ASP A 224 -6.19 26.47 -22.91
N ARG A 225 -5.52 25.31 -22.97
CA ARG A 225 -5.91 24.11 -22.24
C ARG A 225 -4.72 23.14 -22.06
N CYS A 226 -4.83 22.27 -21.06
CA CYS A 226 -3.93 21.15 -20.86
C CYS A 226 -4.72 19.85 -20.63
N ARG A 227 -4.39 18.78 -21.35
CA ARG A 227 -4.98 17.44 -21.19
C ARG A 227 -3.92 16.43 -20.75
N LEU A 228 -4.25 15.67 -19.72
CA LEU A 228 -3.40 14.61 -19.18
C LEU A 228 -4.14 13.28 -19.33
N TRP A 229 -3.43 12.21 -19.71
CA TRP A 229 -3.85 10.82 -19.57
C TRP A 229 -2.82 10.13 -18.67
N ALA A 230 -3.22 9.89 -17.43
CA ALA A 230 -2.28 9.43 -16.42
C ALA A 230 -2.90 8.37 -15.51
N PRO A 231 -2.18 7.25 -15.27
CA PRO A 231 -2.58 6.24 -14.32
C PRO A 231 -2.21 6.67 -12.89
N THR A 232 -2.92 7.69 -12.37
CA THR A 232 -2.63 8.31 -11.06
C THR A 232 -3.66 7.96 -10.00
N GLN A 233 -3.24 7.87 -8.73
CA GLN A 233 -4.10 7.80 -7.54
C GLN A 233 -4.46 9.21 -7.00
N SER A 234 -3.77 10.27 -7.48
CA SER A 234 -3.92 11.65 -6.99
C SER A 234 -4.24 12.63 -8.13
N PRO A 235 -5.42 12.50 -8.82
CA PRO A 235 -5.74 13.35 -9.95
C PRO A 235 -5.88 14.83 -9.59
N GLY A 236 -6.29 15.14 -8.36
CA GLY A 236 -6.35 16.52 -7.86
C GLY A 236 -4.97 17.17 -7.78
N ASP A 237 -3.96 16.45 -7.30
CA ASP A 237 -2.58 16.94 -7.24
C ASP A 237 -1.96 17.03 -8.63
N ALA A 238 -2.27 16.08 -9.54
CA ALA A 238 -1.86 16.16 -10.94
C ALA A 238 -2.38 17.43 -11.62
N ARG A 239 -3.65 17.77 -11.39
CA ARG A 239 -4.26 19.02 -11.89
C ARG A 239 -3.56 20.25 -11.32
N LYS A 240 -3.24 20.23 -10.03
CA LYS A 240 -2.53 21.33 -9.36
C LYS A 240 -1.13 21.53 -9.97
N GLN A 241 -0.35 20.47 -10.11
CA GLN A 241 0.98 20.50 -10.73
C GLN A 241 0.94 21.01 -12.17
N ALA A 242 -0.04 20.54 -12.96
CA ALA A 242 -0.22 21.03 -14.32
C ALA A 242 -0.54 22.53 -14.35
N SER A 243 -1.35 23.05 -13.41
CA SER A 243 -1.61 24.48 -13.27
C SER A 243 -0.34 25.29 -12.93
N GLU A 244 0.48 24.77 -12.03
CA GLU A 244 1.74 25.40 -11.61
C GLU A 244 2.79 25.45 -12.74
N ILE A 245 2.92 24.38 -13.53
CA ILE A 245 3.91 24.29 -14.62
C ILE A 245 3.46 25.07 -15.85
N THR A 246 2.16 25.01 -16.20
CA THR A 246 1.66 25.63 -17.44
C THR A 246 1.21 27.08 -17.27
N GLY A 247 0.93 27.50 -16.03
CA GLY A 247 0.29 28.80 -15.73
C GLY A 247 -1.21 28.85 -16.05
N LEU A 248 -1.80 27.75 -16.55
CA LEU A 248 -3.22 27.68 -16.86
C LEU A 248 -4.08 27.55 -15.59
N PRO A 249 -5.27 28.16 -15.54
CA PRO A 249 -6.20 27.92 -14.44
C PRO A 249 -6.68 26.47 -14.42
N LYS A 250 -7.00 25.94 -13.23
CA LYS A 250 -7.38 24.53 -13.03
C LYS A 250 -8.56 24.07 -13.87
N GLU A 251 -9.47 24.98 -14.21
CA GLU A 251 -10.66 24.75 -15.04
C GLU A 251 -10.31 24.46 -16.50
N LYS A 252 -9.10 24.80 -16.93
CA LYS A 252 -8.55 24.53 -18.26
C LYS A 252 -7.68 23.28 -18.32
N ILE A 253 -7.68 22.50 -17.24
CA ILE A 253 -6.84 21.30 -17.12
C ILE A 253 -7.74 20.07 -16.94
N ASP A 254 -7.70 19.19 -17.93
CA ASP A 254 -8.42 17.92 -17.93
C ASP A 254 -7.47 16.78 -17.54
N VAL A 255 -7.78 16.10 -16.44
CA VAL A 255 -7.05 14.89 -16.00
C VAL A 255 -7.90 13.67 -16.30
N ASN A 256 -7.51 12.93 -17.33
CA ASN A 256 -8.14 11.67 -17.72
C ASN A 256 -7.40 10.53 -17.01
N VAL A 257 -8.00 9.99 -15.93
CA VAL A 257 -7.44 8.84 -15.22
C VAL A 257 -7.70 7.59 -16.04
N THR A 258 -6.63 6.95 -16.48
CA THR A 258 -6.68 5.68 -17.24
C THR A 258 -6.76 4.47 -16.30
N PHE A 259 -6.93 3.27 -16.85
CA PHE A 259 -6.65 2.06 -16.08
C PHE A 259 -5.18 2.05 -15.61
N LEU A 260 -4.93 1.37 -14.48
CA LEU A 260 -3.61 1.24 -13.87
C LEU A 260 -3.16 -0.22 -13.93
N GLY A 261 -1.96 -0.46 -14.41
CA GLY A 261 -1.29 -1.76 -14.39
C GLY A 261 -0.57 -2.05 -13.07
N GLY A 262 -1.26 -1.75 -11.96
CA GLY A 262 -0.72 -1.79 -10.61
C GLY A 262 -0.31 -0.41 -10.11
N SER A 263 -0.34 -0.25 -8.79
CA SER A 263 0.10 0.98 -8.13
C SER A 263 0.70 0.70 -6.76
N PHE A 264 -0.05 0.07 -5.87
CA PHE A 264 0.35 -0.29 -4.51
C PHE A 264 0.79 0.88 -3.63
N GLY A 265 0.45 2.12 -4.04
CA GLY A 265 0.86 3.37 -3.40
C GLY A 265 1.73 4.27 -4.28
N ARG A 266 2.52 3.70 -5.23
CA ARG A 266 3.48 4.44 -6.07
C ARG A 266 2.87 5.60 -6.84
N ARG A 267 1.67 5.41 -7.37
CA ARG A 267 0.99 6.41 -8.22
C ARG A 267 0.24 7.49 -7.43
N SER A 268 0.40 7.52 -6.11
CA SER A 268 0.04 8.69 -5.29
C SER A 268 1.03 9.86 -5.48
N PHE A 269 2.22 9.56 -6.01
CA PHE A 269 3.28 10.51 -6.30
C PHE A 269 3.29 10.80 -7.80
N ASN A 270 3.15 12.07 -8.16
CA ASN A 270 2.98 12.51 -9.54
C ASN A 270 4.28 13.02 -10.18
N ASP A 271 5.45 12.56 -9.73
CA ASP A 271 6.76 12.94 -10.24
C ASP A 271 6.94 12.63 -11.73
N PHE A 272 6.43 11.47 -12.21
CA PHE A 272 6.41 11.12 -13.62
C PHE A 272 5.46 12.00 -14.45
N ILE A 273 4.43 12.57 -13.83
CA ILE A 273 3.52 13.53 -14.47
C ILE A 273 4.21 14.89 -14.60
N SER A 274 4.95 15.33 -13.57
CA SER A 274 5.76 16.57 -13.67
C SER A 274 6.74 16.48 -14.81
N ASP A 275 7.47 15.36 -14.93
CA ASP A 275 8.41 15.15 -16.04
C ASP A 275 7.71 15.28 -17.41
N ALA A 276 6.55 14.64 -17.57
CA ALA A 276 5.79 14.70 -18.83
C ALA A 276 5.28 16.11 -19.15
N LEU A 277 4.84 16.86 -18.11
CA LEU A 277 4.40 18.25 -18.25
C LEU A 277 5.54 19.16 -18.68
N GLU A 278 6.70 19.08 -18.02
CA GLU A 278 7.86 19.90 -18.37
C GLU A 278 8.34 19.63 -19.80
N VAL A 279 8.38 18.35 -20.20
CA VAL A 279 8.76 17.98 -21.56
C VAL A 279 7.76 18.48 -22.60
N SER A 280 6.45 18.32 -22.36
CA SER A 280 5.42 18.80 -23.29
C SER A 280 5.39 20.33 -23.37
N TYR A 281 5.62 21.01 -22.26
CA TYR A 281 5.70 22.49 -22.21
C TYR A 281 6.88 23.02 -23.03
N HIS A 282 8.06 22.36 -22.94
CA HIS A 282 9.25 22.69 -23.73
C HIS A 282 9.04 22.41 -25.22
N MET A 283 8.57 21.20 -25.56
CA MET A 283 8.43 20.75 -26.94
C MET A 283 7.27 21.41 -27.70
N LYS A 284 6.28 21.98 -26.99
CA LYS A 284 5.01 22.50 -27.53
C LYS A 284 4.30 21.50 -28.44
N ARG A 285 4.33 20.24 -28.04
CA ARG A 285 3.74 19.09 -28.73
C ARG A 285 3.18 18.10 -27.70
N PRO A 286 2.21 17.26 -28.08
CA PRO A 286 1.82 16.13 -27.24
C PRO A 286 3.03 15.21 -26.98
N VAL A 287 3.18 14.77 -25.74
CA VAL A 287 4.31 13.93 -25.29
C VAL A 287 3.78 12.70 -24.58
N LYS A 288 4.31 11.54 -24.93
CA LYS A 288 4.25 10.32 -24.12
C LYS A 288 5.56 10.13 -23.38
N LEU A 289 5.54 10.32 -22.06
CA LEU A 289 6.65 9.98 -21.19
C LEU A 289 6.56 8.52 -20.78
N ILE A 290 7.69 7.81 -20.83
CA ILE A 290 7.79 6.38 -20.49
C ILE A 290 8.96 6.21 -19.54
N TRP A 291 8.73 5.44 -18.46
CA TRP A 291 9.81 4.93 -17.62
C TRP A 291 10.11 3.48 -18.01
N MET A 292 11.38 3.13 -18.03
CA MET A 292 11.78 1.73 -18.10
C MET A 292 11.61 1.08 -16.72
N ARG A 293 11.68 -0.25 -16.65
CA ARG A 293 11.62 -0.96 -15.38
C ARG A 293 12.73 -0.53 -14.42
N GLU A 294 13.91 -0.31 -14.95
CA GLU A 294 15.07 0.15 -14.18
C GLU A 294 14.86 1.55 -13.59
N ASP A 295 14.17 2.42 -14.30
CA ASP A 295 13.80 3.74 -13.77
C ASP A 295 12.80 3.61 -12.63
N ASP A 296 11.78 2.78 -12.81
CA ASP A 296 10.71 2.57 -11.84
C ASP A 296 11.23 1.96 -10.53
N MET A 297 12.16 1.01 -10.59
CA MET A 297 12.75 0.39 -9.40
C MET A 297 13.79 1.27 -8.72
N ARG A 298 14.63 1.99 -9.47
CA ARG A 298 15.71 2.80 -8.91
C ARG A 298 15.30 4.19 -8.47
N HIS A 299 14.12 4.66 -8.88
CA HIS A 299 13.60 5.99 -8.53
C HIS A 299 12.20 5.91 -7.90
N ASP A 300 11.98 4.90 -7.07
CA ASP A 300 10.74 4.70 -6.35
C ASP A 300 10.68 5.55 -5.06
N TYR A 301 9.50 5.65 -4.47
CA TYR A 301 9.26 6.08 -3.10
C TYR A 301 9.04 4.84 -2.24
N TYR A 302 10.13 4.27 -1.73
CA TYR A 302 10.16 2.94 -1.13
C TYR A 302 9.30 2.83 0.13
N ARG A 303 8.77 1.63 0.41
CA ARG A 303 8.33 1.33 1.76
C ARG A 303 9.49 1.58 2.71
N PRO A 304 9.31 2.37 3.79
CA PRO A 304 10.40 2.65 4.73
C PRO A 304 10.98 1.36 5.31
N ALA A 305 12.30 1.26 5.36
CA ALA A 305 12.95 0.29 6.22
C ALA A 305 12.70 0.65 7.69
N SER A 306 12.64 -0.34 8.57
CA SER A 306 12.37 -0.10 9.99
C SER A 306 13.07 -1.08 10.91
N ARG A 307 13.37 -0.60 12.13
CA ARG A 307 13.89 -1.38 13.24
C ARG A 307 12.94 -1.26 14.41
N HIS A 308 12.48 -2.40 14.92
CA HIS A 308 11.52 -2.48 16.02
C HIS A 308 12.24 -3.07 17.24
N ILE A 309 12.26 -2.32 18.33
CA ILE A 309 12.88 -2.75 19.60
C ILE A 309 11.74 -3.05 20.56
N MET A 310 11.58 -4.33 20.88
CA MET A 310 10.49 -4.87 21.67
C MET A 310 10.96 -5.32 23.04
N ALA A 311 10.12 -5.16 24.07
CA ALA A 311 10.27 -5.80 25.36
C ALA A 311 8.89 -6.13 25.95
N GLY A 312 8.72 -7.34 26.45
CA GLY A 312 7.52 -7.82 27.10
C GLY A 312 7.83 -8.43 28.45
N GLY A 313 7.01 -8.14 29.47
CA GLY A 313 7.16 -8.66 30.82
C GLY A 313 6.05 -9.64 31.16
N LEU A 314 6.42 -10.87 31.54
CA LEU A 314 5.50 -11.90 32.01
C LEU A 314 5.57 -12.02 33.54
N SER A 315 4.42 -12.20 34.18
CA SER A 315 4.33 -12.56 35.61
C SER A 315 4.73 -14.02 35.81
N LYS A 316 4.86 -14.44 37.08
CA LYS A 316 5.11 -15.83 37.46
C LYS A 316 4.07 -16.81 36.89
N ASP A 317 2.83 -16.37 36.73
CA ASP A 317 1.73 -17.14 36.15
C ASP A 317 1.69 -17.07 34.61
N GLY A 318 2.73 -16.54 33.96
CA GLY A 318 2.80 -16.39 32.50
C GLY A 318 1.88 -15.32 31.90
N LYS A 319 1.34 -14.38 32.71
CA LYS A 319 0.52 -13.28 32.23
C LYS A 319 1.36 -12.14 31.71
N LEU A 320 0.98 -11.59 30.56
CA LEU A 320 1.63 -10.41 29.95
C LEU A 320 1.21 -9.13 30.68
N GLU A 321 2.14 -8.58 31.44
CA GLU A 321 1.93 -7.39 32.29
C GLU A 321 2.48 -6.11 31.65
N ALA A 322 3.43 -6.23 30.74
CA ALA A 322 4.10 -5.10 30.13
C ALA A 322 4.43 -5.34 28.67
N TRP A 323 4.24 -4.29 27.86
CA TRP A 323 4.59 -4.25 26.44
C TRP A 323 5.29 -2.94 26.11
N LYS A 324 6.45 -3.03 25.53
CA LYS A 324 7.19 -1.89 25.00
C LYS A 324 7.51 -2.13 23.54
N HIS A 325 7.16 -1.19 22.69
CA HIS A 325 7.52 -1.21 21.27
C HIS A 325 8.12 0.14 20.87
N ARG A 326 9.35 0.15 20.45
CA ARG A 326 10.03 1.32 19.89
C ARG A 326 10.26 1.11 18.41
N VAL A 327 9.68 1.97 17.59
CA VAL A 327 9.84 2.01 16.14
C VAL A 327 10.93 3.03 15.78
N VAL A 328 11.92 2.60 15.03
CA VAL A 328 12.97 3.44 14.44
C VAL A 328 12.87 3.32 12.94
N ALA A 329 12.48 4.40 12.26
CA ALA A 329 12.22 4.40 10.82
C ALA A 329 12.34 5.82 10.23
N PRO A 330 12.57 5.97 8.91
CA PRO A 330 12.35 7.22 8.23
C PRO A 330 10.88 7.65 8.36
N SER A 331 10.63 8.95 8.28
CA SER A 331 9.27 9.49 8.29
C SER A 331 8.80 9.71 6.86
N ILE A 332 7.60 9.24 6.51
CA ILE A 332 6.95 9.61 5.25
C ILE A 332 6.49 11.08 5.31
N LEU A 333 5.92 11.52 6.43
CA LEU A 333 5.39 12.88 6.59
C LEU A 333 6.46 13.97 6.63
N PHE A 334 7.61 13.67 7.25
CA PHE A 334 8.72 14.64 7.46
C PHE A 334 9.95 14.27 6.65
N GLY A 335 9.81 13.37 5.70
CA GLY A 335 10.85 12.98 4.77
C GLY A 335 11.04 14.04 3.67
N GLN A 336 11.76 13.66 2.63
CA GLN A 336 12.09 14.56 1.52
C GLN A 336 10.85 15.06 0.75
N MET A 337 9.73 14.34 0.82
CA MET A 337 8.59 14.54 -0.04
C MET A 337 7.53 15.47 0.51
N PHE A 338 7.17 15.31 1.77
CA PHE A 338 6.20 16.18 2.42
C PHE A 338 6.93 17.15 3.36
N LYS A 339 7.20 18.34 2.86
CA LYS A 339 7.59 19.45 3.72
C LYS A 339 6.35 19.97 4.47
N TYR A 340 5.72 19.10 5.26
CA TYR A 340 4.62 19.52 6.11
C TYR A 340 5.14 20.52 7.15
N PRO A 341 4.63 21.77 7.14
CA PRO A 341 5.08 22.79 8.08
C PRO A 341 4.53 22.59 9.50
N VAL A 342 3.92 21.45 9.81
CA VAL A 342 3.33 21.20 11.12
C VAL A 342 4.43 20.86 12.11
N PRO A 343 4.71 21.70 13.12
CA PRO A 343 5.57 21.36 14.22
C PRO A 343 4.84 20.34 15.09
N LEU A 344 4.95 19.06 14.75
CA LEU A 344 4.48 18.00 15.65
C LEU A 344 5.36 18.00 16.88
N LYS A 345 4.72 18.03 18.03
CA LYS A 345 5.37 17.94 19.32
C LYS A 345 6.32 16.72 19.31
N ASP A 346 7.59 16.96 19.62
CA ASP A 346 8.65 15.96 19.67
C ASP A 346 8.98 15.23 18.35
N LYS A 347 8.57 15.75 17.17
CA LYS A 347 8.76 15.11 15.84
C LYS A 347 8.12 13.70 15.78
N LEU A 348 6.97 13.52 16.40
CA LEU A 348 6.21 12.28 16.39
C LEU A 348 5.53 12.10 15.02
N ASP A 349 5.94 11.10 14.24
CA ASP A 349 5.19 10.63 13.10
C ASP A 349 4.16 9.59 13.56
N ILE A 350 2.89 9.98 13.57
CA ILE A 350 1.79 9.09 13.99
C ILE A 350 1.51 8.00 12.97
N ILE A 351 1.82 8.25 11.69
CA ILE A 351 1.66 7.27 10.60
C ILE A 351 2.69 6.14 10.76
N ALA A 352 3.92 6.48 11.15
CA ALA A 352 4.95 5.46 11.43
C ALA A 352 4.59 4.51 12.59
N LEU A 353 3.55 4.85 13.36
CA LEU A 353 3.05 4.05 14.48
C LEU A 353 1.68 3.39 14.20
N GLU A 354 1.17 3.46 12.97
CA GLU A 354 -0.03 2.69 12.59
C GLU A 354 0.21 1.20 12.83
N GLY A 355 -0.77 0.54 13.46
CA GLY A 355 -0.64 -0.86 13.89
C GLY A 355 0.15 -1.06 15.20
N ALA A 356 1.20 -0.28 15.47
CA ALA A 356 1.94 -0.37 16.74
C ALA A 356 1.21 0.34 17.90
N ARG A 357 0.73 1.56 17.65
CA ARG A 357 0.02 2.36 18.65
C ARG A 357 -1.36 1.79 18.98
N ASN A 358 -2.01 1.23 17.99
CA ASN A 358 -3.39 0.77 18.06
C ASN A 358 -3.51 -0.74 18.27
N VAL A 359 -2.46 -1.38 18.83
CA VAL A 359 -2.53 -2.80 19.16
C VAL A 359 -3.75 -3.08 20.02
N THR A 360 -4.55 -4.09 19.62
CA THR A 360 -5.88 -4.37 20.20
C THR A 360 -5.84 -5.24 21.45
N TYR A 361 -4.67 -5.76 21.79
CA TYR A 361 -4.47 -6.56 23.00
C TYR A 361 -4.62 -5.73 24.27
N ALA A 362 -5.43 -6.22 25.19
CA ALA A 362 -5.70 -5.61 26.50
C ALA A 362 -4.54 -5.86 27.48
N ILE A 363 -3.44 -5.19 27.28
CA ILE A 363 -2.23 -5.27 28.11
C ILE A 363 -2.24 -4.09 29.08
N PRO A 364 -2.03 -4.29 30.41
CA PRO A 364 -2.20 -3.23 31.39
C PRO A 364 -1.13 -2.12 31.31
N ASN A 365 0.05 -2.42 30.83
CA ASN A 365 1.14 -1.45 30.73
C ASN A 365 1.75 -1.46 29.35
N ILE A 366 1.34 -0.51 28.48
CA ILE A 366 1.80 -0.38 27.09
C ILE A 366 2.60 0.91 26.93
N ARG A 367 3.76 0.80 26.28
CA ARG A 367 4.54 1.93 25.83
C ARG A 367 4.95 1.76 24.37
N VAL A 368 4.51 2.68 23.51
CA VAL A 368 4.90 2.74 22.10
C VAL A 368 5.66 4.05 21.86
N GLU A 369 6.82 3.95 21.25
CA GLU A 369 7.72 5.06 20.99
C GLU A 369 8.12 5.11 19.52
N TYR A 370 8.32 6.32 19.00
CA TYR A 370 8.87 6.56 17.67
C TYR A 370 10.18 7.34 17.72
N ARG A 371 11.14 6.90 16.93
CA ARG A 371 12.38 7.63 16.67
C ARG A 371 12.60 7.77 15.17
N SER A 372 12.60 8.99 14.66
CA SER A 372 12.92 9.26 13.27
C SER A 372 14.38 8.94 12.97
N ALA A 373 14.62 8.24 11.86
CA ALA A 373 15.92 7.91 11.29
C ALA A 373 15.89 8.16 9.78
N ASN A 374 15.69 9.42 9.39
CA ASN A 374 15.62 9.82 7.99
C ASN A 374 16.98 9.64 7.31
N THR A 375 16.94 9.18 6.06
CA THR A 375 18.07 9.02 5.16
C THR A 375 17.82 9.81 3.88
N ALA A 376 18.74 9.77 2.93
CA ALA A 376 18.51 10.33 1.59
C ALA A 376 17.60 9.46 0.72
N VAL A 377 17.29 8.24 1.13
CA VAL A 377 16.39 7.32 0.39
C VAL A 377 14.96 7.86 0.44
N PRO A 378 14.30 8.11 -0.71
CA PRO A 378 12.91 8.54 -0.75
C PRO A 378 11.98 7.44 -0.22
N VAL A 379 11.03 7.81 0.63
CA VAL A 379 10.05 6.88 1.19
C VAL A 379 8.63 7.35 0.98
N GLY A 380 7.70 6.40 0.83
CA GLY A 380 6.31 6.71 0.51
C GLY A 380 5.31 5.63 0.95
N TRP A 381 4.09 5.77 0.45
CA TRP A 381 2.95 4.91 0.75
C TRP A 381 3.05 3.57 0.02
N TRP A 382 3.59 2.56 0.67
CA TRP A 382 3.52 1.19 0.18
C TRP A 382 2.29 0.49 0.76
N ARG A 383 1.65 -0.40 0.05
CA ARG A 383 0.38 -1.07 0.43
C ARG A 383 0.36 -1.48 1.90
N SER A 384 -0.62 -0.98 2.66
CA SER A 384 -0.80 -1.03 4.12
C SER A 384 0.13 -0.15 4.96
N VAL A 385 0.86 0.78 4.32
CA VAL A 385 1.68 1.80 4.97
C VAL A 385 2.60 1.18 6.03
N TYR A 386 2.59 1.65 7.28
CA TYR A 386 3.39 1.09 8.36
C TYR A 386 2.73 -0.11 9.07
N ASP A 387 1.44 -0.40 8.81
CA ASP A 387 0.80 -1.58 9.38
C ASP A 387 1.55 -2.88 9.03
N SER A 388 2.13 -2.99 7.81
CA SER A 388 2.88 -4.17 7.40
C SER A 388 4.09 -4.46 8.28
N GLN A 389 4.91 -3.44 8.57
CA GLN A 389 6.11 -3.59 9.40
C GLN A 389 5.76 -3.78 10.87
N ASN A 390 4.80 -2.97 11.36
CA ASN A 390 4.39 -2.99 12.75
C ASN A 390 3.67 -4.30 13.12
N ALA A 391 2.81 -4.82 12.24
CA ALA A 391 2.16 -6.12 12.42
C ALA A 391 3.19 -7.27 12.47
N TYR A 392 4.21 -7.23 11.59
CA TYR A 392 5.27 -8.23 11.62
C TYR A 392 5.95 -8.27 13.00
N ALA A 393 6.38 -7.12 13.51
CA ALA A 393 7.02 -7.07 14.82
C ALA A 393 6.08 -7.46 15.95
N ASN A 394 4.84 -6.94 15.96
CA ASN A 394 3.86 -7.22 17.01
C ASN A 394 3.50 -8.71 17.09
N GLU A 395 3.16 -9.31 15.95
CA GLU A 395 2.63 -10.66 15.92
C GLU A 395 3.69 -11.75 16.06
N CYS A 396 4.91 -11.50 15.58
CA CYS A 396 6.05 -12.36 15.91
C CYS A 396 6.40 -12.27 17.40
N PHE A 397 6.34 -11.07 17.98
CA PHE A 397 6.65 -10.89 19.39
C PHE A 397 5.56 -11.46 20.32
N MET A 398 4.29 -11.38 19.96
CA MET A 398 3.19 -12.07 20.67
C MET A 398 3.40 -13.58 20.69
N ASP A 399 3.93 -14.14 19.60
CA ASP A 399 4.23 -15.56 19.50
C ASP A 399 5.43 -15.96 20.38
N GLU A 400 6.48 -15.12 20.44
CA GLU A 400 7.62 -15.32 21.34
C GLU A 400 7.21 -15.26 22.83
N LEU A 401 6.29 -14.37 23.17
CA LEU A 401 5.73 -14.25 24.52
C LEU A 401 4.85 -15.46 24.89
N ALA A 402 4.03 -15.95 23.95
CA ALA A 402 3.23 -17.16 24.16
C ALA A 402 4.11 -18.38 24.46
N GLU A 403 5.19 -18.57 23.69
CA GLU A 403 6.16 -19.63 23.92
C GLU A 403 6.83 -19.47 25.29
N SER A 404 7.31 -18.28 25.63
CA SER A 404 7.95 -18.01 26.92
C SER A 404 7.01 -18.23 28.10
N ALA A 405 5.70 -18.08 27.89
CA ALA A 405 4.65 -18.39 28.86
C ALA A 405 4.24 -19.88 28.86
N GLY A 406 4.78 -20.70 27.98
CA GLY A 406 4.38 -22.11 27.80
C GLY A 406 2.95 -22.29 27.34
N GLN A 407 2.41 -21.32 26.59
CA GLN A 407 1.00 -21.31 26.14
C GLN A 407 0.89 -21.45 24.62
N ASP A 408 -0.21 -22.07 24.19
CA ASP A 408 -0.59 -22.09 22.78
C ASP A 408 -0.74 -20.68 22.21
N PRO A 409 -0.15 -20.34 21.06
CA PRO A 409 -0.18 -18.99 20.49
C PRO A 409 -1.58 -18.44 20.21
N LEU A 410 -2.57 -19.29 19.89
CA LEU A 410 -3.96 -18.90 19.70
C LEU A 410 -4.60 -18.55 21.05
N GLN A 411 -4.46 -19.43 22.04
CA GLN A 411 -5.07 -19.23 23.37
C GLN A 411 -4.46 -17.99 24.06
N PHE A 412 -3.13 -17.79 23.92
CA PHE A 412 -2.47 -16.63 24.46
C PHE A 412 -3.06 -15.33 23.87
N ARG A 413 -3.24 -15.23 22.54
CA ARG A 413 -3.88 -14.05 21.91
C ARG A 413 -5.31 -13.85 22.37
N LEU A 414 -6.11 -14.91 22.42
CA LEU A 414 -7.51 -14.84 22.85
C LEU A 414 -7.66 -14.31 24.29
N THR A 415 -6.70 -14.62 25.17
CA THR A 415 -6.67 -14.11 26.55
C THR A 415 -6.59 -12.58 26.61
N TYR A 416 -5.94 -11.93 25.64
CA TYR A 416 -5.76 -10.47 25.61
C TYR A 416 -6.70 -9.75 24.64
N LEU A 417 -7.54 -10.44 23.88
CA LEU A 417 -8.51 -9.82 22.96
C LEU A 417 -9.89 -9.54 23.59
N THR A 418 -9.94 -9.41 24.90
CA THR A 418 -11.20 -9.23 25.67
C THR A 418 -12.02 -8.01 25.24
N ASN A 419 -11.36 -6.96 24.76
CA ASN A 419 -11.99 -5.71 24.31
C ASN A 419 -12.11 -5.61 22.78
N SER A 420 -11.77 -6.68 22.05
CA SER A 420 -11.82 -6.70 20.58
C SER A 420 -12.57 -7.93 20.06
N PRO A 421 -13.91 -7.90 20.09
CA PRO A 421 -14.73 -9.05 19.67
C PRO A 421 -14.53 -9.40 18.21
N ARG A 422 -14.27 -8.42 17.33
CA ARG A 422 -14.02 -8.64 15.90
C ARG A 422 -12.71 -9.38 15.65
N ASP A 423 -11.60 -9.01 16.34
CA ASP A 423 -10.35 -9.77 16.27
C ASP A 423 -10.51 -11.18 16.82
N THR A 424 -11.24 -11.32 17.91
CA THR A 424 -11.57 -12.62 18.50
C THR A 424 -12.30 -13.52 17.51
N GLU A 425 -13.29 -12.99 16.79
CA GLU A 425 -14.10 -13.75 15.83
C GLU A 425 -13.28 -14.20 14.61
N VAL A 426 -12.51 -13.29 13.98
CA VAL A 426 -11.67 -13.69 12.84
C VAL A 426 -10.62 -14.71 13.23
N LEU A 427 -10.04 -14.59 14.43
CA LEU A 427 -9.03 -15.51 14.93
C LEU A 427 -9.61 -16.91 15.21
N LYS A 428 -10.77 -16.97 15.88
CA LYS A 428 -11.50 -18.24 16.11
C LYS A 428 -11.95 -18.89 14.81
N MET A 429 -12.45 -18.09 13.87
CA MET A 429 -12.90 -18.57 12.57
C MET A 429 -11.77 -19.22 11.80
N VAL A 430 -10.64 -18.53 11.62
CA VAL A 430 -9.52 -19.09 10.85
C VAL A 430 -8.94 -20.32 11.52
N ALA A 431 -8.78 -20.31 12.84
CA ALA A 431 -8.28 -21.45 13.61
C ALA A 431 -9.16 -22.70 13.45
N LYS A 432 -10.49 -22.52 13.49
CA LYS A 432 -11.45 -23.60 13.23
C LYS A 432 -11.32 -24.15 11.80
N LYS A 433 -11.13 -23.27 10.80
CA LYS A 433 -11.06 -23.66 9.38
C LYS A 433 -9.79 -24.43 9.01
N VAL A 434 -8.74 -24.29 9.79
CA VAL A 434 -7.48 -25.01 9.59
C VAL A 434 -7.28 -26.15 10.60
N ASN A 435 -8.24 -26.40 11.48
CA ASN A 435 -8.11 -27.35 12.60
C ASN A 435 -6.83 -27.08 13.42
N TRP A 436 -6.66 -25.83 13.90
CA TRP A 436 -5.50 -25.41 14.67
C TRP A 436 -5.19 -26.36 15.83
N GLY A 437 -3.92 -26.68 16.03
CA GLY A 437 -3.45 -27.58 17.09
C GLY A 437 -3.42 -29.07 16.67
N GLN A 438 -3.96 -29.43 15.50
CA GLN A 438 -3.81 -30.78 14.97
C GLN A 438 -2.46 -30.94 14.26
N LYS A 439 -1.80 -32.08 14.51
CA LYS A 439 -0.54 -32.40 13.83
C LYS A 439 -0.78 -32.58 12.34
N LEU A 440 -0.07 -31.80 11.54
CA LEU A 440 -0.13 -31.89 10.09
C LEU A 440 0.77 -33.05 9.57
N SER A 441 0.37 -33.61 8.44
CA SER A 441 1.17 -34.61 7.72
C SER A 441 2.31 -33.95 6.91
N ASN A 442 3.27 -34.76 6.47
CA ASN A 442 4.31 -34.38 5.50
C ASN A 442 5.22 -33.23 5.95
N GLY A 443 5.57 -33.14 7.23
CA GLY A 443 6.50 -32.13 7.76
C GLY A 443 5.99 -30.69 7.67
N ARG A 444 4.67 -30.49 7.55
CA ARG A 444 4.06 -29.16 7.54
C ARG A 444 3.88 -28.61 8.96
N SER A 445 3.96 -27.31 9.06
CA SER A 445 3.71 -26.55 10.30
C SER A 445 2.80 -25.38 10.02
N GLN A 446 2.10 -24.92 11.06
CA GLN A 446 1.20 -23.75 11.00
C GLN A 446 1.76 -22.61 11.81
N GLY A 447 1.52 -21.38 11.35
CA GLY A 447 1.74 -20.16 12.10
C GLY A 447 0.58 -19.20 11.89
N LEU A 448 0.20 -18.50 12.95
CA LEU A 448 -0.94 -17.58 12.92
C LEU A 448 -0.52 -16.14 13.24
N ALA A 449 -1.32 -15.20 12.73
CA ALA A 449 -1.23 -13.77 13.06
C ALA A 449 -2.60 -13.11 12.91
N CYS A 450 -2.81 -12.02 13.68
CA CYS A 450 -4.05 -11.25 13.66
C CYS A 450 -3.71 -9.75 13.65
N HIS A 451 -4.37 -8.97 12.80
CA HIS A 451 -4.13 -7.52 12.76
C HIS A 451 -5.37 -6.74 12.35
N ALA A 452 -5.59 -5.61 13.01
CA ALA A 452 -6.67 -4.68 12.68
C ALA A 452 -6.10 -3.43 12.02
N SER A 453 -6.59 -3.11 10.83
CA SER A 453 -6.21 -1.89 10.08
C SER A 453 -7.34 -1.46 9.15
N PHE A 454 -7.38 -0.17 8.79
CA PHE A 454 -8.39 0.40 7.88
C PHE A 454 -9.84 0.07 8.27
N ARG A 455 -10.14 -0.05 9.56
CA ARG A 455 -11.44 -0.47 10.16
C ARG A 455 -11.86 -1.89 9.79
N SER A 456 -10.94 -2.73 9.36
CA SER A 456 -11.14 -4.16 9.12
C SER A 456 -10.23 -4.97 10.02
N HIS A 457 -10.66 -6.19 10.36
CA HIS A 457 -9.96 -7.12 11.22
C HIS A 457 -9.63 -8.38 10.42
N VAL A 458 -8.37 -8.81 10.45
CA VAL A 458 -7.91 -9.95 9.64
C VAL A 458 -7.05 -10.88 10.48
N ALA A 459 -7.37 -12.17 10.42
CA ALA A 459 -6.51 -13.21 10.96
C ALA A 459 -6.11 -14.19 9.83
N GLN A 460 -4.85 -14.62 9.85
CA GLN A 460 -4.32 -15.56 8.87
C GLN A 460 -3.60 -16.72 9.56
N VAL A 461 -3.73 -17.89 8.96
CA VAL A 461 -2.91 -19.07 9.28
C VAL A 461 -2.21 -19.52 8.00
N ALA A 462 -0.89 -19.58 8.05
CA ALA A 462 -0.05 -20.11 6.99
C ALA A 462 0.37 -21.55 7.30
N GLU A 463 0.25 -22.45 6.32
CA GLU A 463 0.78 -23.81 6.36
C GLU A 463 2.01 -23.88 5.46
N ILE A 464 3.15 -24.20 6.05
CA ILE A 464 4.44 -24.25 5.34
C ILE A 464 5.16 -25.57 5.56
N SER A 465 6.14 -25.84 4.73
CA SER A 465 7.24 -26.78 5.03
C SER A 465 8.57 -26.11 4.74
N VAL A 466 9.61 -26.54 5.45
CA VAL A 466 10.99 -26.08 5.25
C VAL A 466 11.83 -27.31 4.91
N ASN A 467 12.57 -27.27 3.81
CA ASN A 467 13.45 -28.36 3.42
C ASN A 467 14.85 -28.25 4.07
N SER A 468 15.71 -29.24 3.86
CA SER A 468 17.08 -29.25 4.39
C SER A 468 17.97 -28.10 3.90
N GLU A 469 17.63 -27.51 2.76
CA GLU A 469 18.34 -26.36 2.19
C GLU A 469 17.87 -25.01 2.75
N GLY A 470 16.86 -25.02 3.63
CA GLY A 470 16.25 -23.83 4.20
C GLY A 470 15.19 -23.19 3.31
N THR A 471 14.81 -23.83 2.18
CA THR A 471 13.78 -23.30 1.30
C THR A 471 12.39 -23.50 1.91
N ILE A 472 11.62 -22.42 1.97
CA ILE A 472 10.24 -22.43 2.47
C ILE A 472 9.28 -22.70 1.30
N ARG A 473 8.40 -23.69 1.47
CA ARG A 473 7.21 -23.86 0.61
C ARG A 473 5.97 -23.49 1.39
N VAL A 474 5.26 -22.46 0.91
CA VAL A 474 3.93 -22.10 1.42
C VAL A 474 2.90 -22.92 0.68
N HIS A 475 2.17 -23.78 1.40
CA HIS A 475 1.19 -24.69 0.80
C HIS A 475 -0.21 -24.09 0.78
N ARG A 476 -0.58 -23.45 1.89
CA ARG A 476 -1.91 -22.89 2.10
C ARG A 476 -1.85 -21.66 2.98
N VAL A 477 -2.70 -20.69 2.68
CA VAL A 477 -3.00 -19.57 3.57
C VAL A 477 -4.50 -19.49 3.74
N ALA A 478 -4.98 -19.71 4.95
CA ALA A 478 -6.36 -19.45 5.34
C ALA A 478 -6.45 -18.05 5.94
N CYS A 479 -7.40 -17.27 5.49
CA CYS A 479 -7.61 -15.89 5.92
C CYS A 479 -9.07 -15.69 6.33
N ALA A 480 -9.32 -15.21 7.54
CA ALA A 480 -10.62 -14.70 7.96
C ALA A 480 -10.59 -13.18 8.01
N ILE A 481 -11.62 -12.52 7.47
CA ILE A 481 -11.76 -11.07 7.47
C ILE A 481 -13.14 -10.65 7.97
N ASP A 482 -13.17 -9.69 8.90
CA ASP A 482 -14.32 -8.87 9.22
C ASP A 482 -14.07 -7.45 8.68
N CYS A 483 -14.73 -7.09 7.60
CA CYS A 483 -14.68 -5.76 6.99
C CYS A 483 -15.99 -4.99 7.17
N GLY A 484 -16.80 -5.34 8.17
CA GLY A 484 -18.14 -4.79 8.33
C GLY A 484 -19.08 -5.25 7.23
N GLN A 485 -20.06 -4.43 6.90
CA GLN A 485 -21.02 -4.73 5.84
C GLN A 485 -20.32 -4.88 4.48
N VAL A 486 -20.38 -6.05 3.90
CA VAL A 486 -19.73 -6.38 2.65
C VAL A 486 -20.52 -5.81 1.47
N VAL A 487 -19.86 -5.02 0.62
CA VAL A 487 -20.48 -4.48 -0.60
C VAL A 487 -20.47 -5.51 -1.73
N ASN A 488 -19.32 -6.15 -1.97
CA ASN A 488 -19.16 -7.18 -3.00
C ASN A 488 -18.19 -8.27 -2.48
N PRO A 489 -18.68 -9.46 -2.14
CA PRO A 489 -17.85 -10.54 -1.58
C PRO A 489 -16.72 -11.00 -2.51
N SER A 490 -16.96 -11.05 -3.83
CA SER A 490 -15.95 -11.44 -4.81
C SER A 490 -14.77 -10.46 -4.84
N ILE A 491 -15.05 -9.15 -4.74
CA ILE A 491 -14.00 -8.13 -4.66
C ILE A 491 -13.21 -8.25 -3.36
N VAL A 492 -13.88 -8.52 -2.23
CA VAL A 492 -13.19 -8.75 -0.94
C VAL A 492 -12.21 -9.91 -1.07
N ARG A 493 -12.65 -11.07 -1.62
CA ARG A 493 -11.76 -12.22 -1.83
C ARG A 493 -10.56 -11.88 -2.71
N SER A 494 -10.79 -11.24 -3.85
CA SER A 494 -9.71 -10.84 -4.78
C SER A 494 -8.69 -9.89 -4.13
N GLN A 495 -9.14 -8.96 -3.29
CA GLN A 495 -8.24 -8.05 -2.58
C GLN A 495 -7.40 -8.78 -1.53
N ILE A 496 -7.99 -9.73 -0.80
CA ILE A 496 -7.27 -10.54 0.19
C ILE A 496 -6.24 -11.45 -0.50
N GLU A 497 -6.62 -12.16 -1.55
CA GLU A 497 -5.71 -13.00 -2.34
C GLU A 497 -4.52 -12.19 -2.86
N SER A 498 -4.77 -11.03 -3.46
CA SER A 498 -3.74 -10.10 -3.93
C SER A 498 -2.84 -9.60 -2.78
N SER A 499 -3.43 -9.28 -1.62
CA SER A 499 -2.68 -8.81 -0.44
C SER A 499 -1.72 -9.89 0.08
N ILE A 500 -2.17 -11.14 0.14
CA ILE A 500 -1.37 -12.28 0.58
C ILE A 500 -0.19 -12.50 -0.38
N VAL A 501 -0.42 -12.55 -1.69
CA VAL A 501 0.63 -12.77 -2.69
C VAL A 501 1.67 -11.64 -2.67
N TYR A 502 1.21 -10.40 -2.57
CA TYR A 502 2.08 -9.23 -2.51
C TYR A 502 2.92 -9.20 -1.22
N GLY A 503 2.29 -9.53 -0.08
CA GLY A 503 2.97 -9.63 1.20
C GLY A 503 3.95 -10.80 1.29
N LEU A 504 3.65 -11.96 0.66
CA LEU A 504 4.55 -13.09 0.55
C LEU A 504 5.81 -12.74 -0.26
N SER A 505 5.68 -11.97 -1.34
CA SER A 505 6.83 -11.48 -2.10
C SER A 505 7.77 -10.67 -1.23
N ALA A 506 7.23 -9.76 -0.39
CA ALA A 506 8.01 -8.96 0.53
C ALA A 506 8.58 -9.74 1.72
N ALA A 507 7.91 -10.83 2.16
CA ALA A 507 8.35 -11.64 3.28
C ALA A 507 9.46 -12.63 2.91
N LEU A 508 9.48 -13.12 1.66
CA LEU A 508 10.31 -14.26 1.26
C LEU A 508 11.38 -13.90 0.20
N LYS A 509 11.25 -12.77 -0.52
CA LYS A 509 12.06 -12.53 -1.72
C LYS A 509 12.64 -11.12 -1.81
N GLY A 510 11.77 -10.12 -2.05
CA GLY A 510 12.19 -8.78 -2.41
C GLY A 510 12.78 -7.97 -1.25
N GLU A 511 13.88 -7.31 -1.51
CA GLU A 511 14.40 -6.19 -0.71
C GLU A 511 15.08 -5.18 -1.63
N ILE A 512 15.16 -3.94 -1.20
CA ILE A 512 15.94 -2.90 -1.87
C ILE A 512 17.20 -2.63 -1.07
N SER A 513 18.33 -2.83 -1.74
CA SER A 513 19.67 -2.59 -1.21
C SER A 513 20.23 -1.27 -1.70
N ILE A 514 21.00 -0.60 -0.86
CA ILE A 514 21.65 0.66 -1.20
C ILE A 514 23.16 0.45 -1.21
N GLU A 515 23.78 0.82 -2.32
CA GLU A 515 25.24 0.85 -2.47
C GLU A 515 25.65 2.13 -3.20
N ASN A 516 26.75 2.72 -2.81
CA ASN A 516 27.27 3.96 -3.43
C ASN A 516 26.17 5.03 -3.63
N CYS A 517 25.34 5.22 -2.60
CA CYS A 517 24.20 6.16 -2.59
C CYS A 517 23.12 5.92 -3.63
N GLY A 518 23.11 4.79 -4.28
CA GLY A 518 22.12 4.38 -5.29
C GLY A 518 21.46 3.06 -4.93
N VAL A 519 20.37 2.74 -5.64
CA VAL A 519 19.68 1.46 -5.53
C VAL A 519 20.35 0.43 -6.41
N VAL A 520 20.59 -0.75 -5.87
CA VAL A 520 21.20 -1.87 -6.59
C VAL A 520 20.21 -2.49 -7.57
N GLU A 521 19.05 -2.89 -7.06
CA GLU A 521 18.04 -3.62 -7.81
C GLU A 521 17.39 -2.75 -8.89
N GLY A 522 17.44 -3.18 -10.14
CA GLY A 522 16.84 -2.47 -11.27
C GLY A 522 15.73 -3.24 -11.97
N ASN A 523 15.65 -4.57 -11.80
CA ASN A 523 14.67 -5.36 -12.52
C ASN A 523 14.31 -6.65 -11.75
N PHE A 524 13.29 -7.39 -12.22
CA PHE A 524 12.73 -8.58 -11.55
C PHE A 524 13.68 -9.80 -11.45
N HIS A 525 14.86 -9.77 -12.03
CA HIS A 525 15.91 -10.78 -11.80
C HIS A 525 16.78 -10.44 -10.57
N GLU A 526 16.77 -9.18 -10.13
CA GLU A 526 17.45 -8.69 -8.92
C GLU A 526 16.45 -8.46 -7.78
N PHE A 527 15.28 -7.93 -8.07
CA PHE A 527 14.15 -7.77 -7.15
C PHE A 527 13.11 -8.85 -7.44
N GLU A 528 13.27 -10.01 -6.82
CA GLU A 528 12.37 -11.14 -7.06
C GLU A 528 10.98 -10.91 -6.45
N VAL A 529 9.95 -11.39 -7.16
CA VAL A 529 8.58 -11.47 -6.69
C VAL A 529 8.09 -12.93 -6.75
N LEU A 530 7.05 -13.23 -5.99
CA LEU A 530 6.44 -14.56 -5.99
C LEU A 530 5.96 -14.93 -7.42
N ARG A 531 6.37 -16.10 -7.90
CA ARG A 531 5.99 -16.61 -9.21
C ARG A 531 4.69 -17.42 -9.12
N PHE A 532 3.99 -17.57 -10.23
CA PHE A 532 2.70 -18.26 -10.29
C PHE A 532 2.74 -19.68 -9.69
N HIS A 533 3.78 -20.45 -9.95
CA HIS A 533 3.94 -21.82 -9.43
C HIS A 533 4.29 -21.88 -7.93
N GLU A 534 4.68 -20.76 -7.34
CA GLU A 534 4.98 -20.63 -5.90
C GLU A 534 3.75 -20.21 -5.09
N MET A 535 2.69 -19.74 -5.78
CA MET A 535 1.47 -19.26 -5.12
C MET A 535 0.84 -20.37 -4.28
N PRO A 536 0.54 -20.12 -2.99
CA PRO A 536 -0.17 -21.08 -2.15
C PRO A 536 -1.64 -21.16 -2.53
N LYS A 537 -2.32 -22.22 -2.05
CA LYS A 537 -3.78 -22.22 -2.00
C LYS A 537 -4.24 -21.17 -1.00
N VAL A 538 -4.95 -20.15 -1.46
CA VAL A 538 -5.53 -19.12 -0.59
C VAL A 538 -7.01 -19.39 -0.39
N GLU A 539 -7.45 -19.38 0.88
CA GLU A 539 -8.85 -19.55 1.27
C GLU A 539 -9.31 -18.36 2.09
N VAL A 540 -10.34 -17.67 1.62
CA VAL A 540 -10.84 -16.43 2.26
C VAL A 540 -12.23 -16.67 2.86
N TYR A 541 -12.33 -16.44 4.16
CA TYR A 541 -13.55 -16.55 4.95
C TYR A 541 -13.98 -15.15 5.42
N ILE A 542 -15.17 -14.72 4.99
CA ILE A 542 -15.71 -13.41 5.35
C ILE A 542 -16.64 -13.59 6.54
N VAL A 543 -16.36 -12.87 7.62
CA VAL A 543 -17.24 -12.82 8.80
C VAL A 543 -18.46 -11.99 8.46
N LYS A 544 -19.65 -12.48 8.80
CA LYS A 544 -20.88 -11.68 8.71
C LYS A 544 -20.87 -10.64 9.83
N SER A 545 -20.97 -9.37 9.45
CA SER A 545 -20.89 -8.25 10.37
C SER A 545 -21.83 -7.13 9.93
N ASP A 546 -22.50 -6.50 10.88
CA ASP A 546 -23.41 -5.37 10.67
C ASP A 546 -22.69 -4.02 10.91
N GLU A 547 -21.39 -4.05 11.17
CA GLU A 547 -20.56 -2.86 11.33
C GLU A 547 -20.44 -2.08 10.02
N HIS A 548 -20.11 -0.80 10.11
CA HIS A 548 -19.87 0.03 8.94
C HIS A 548 -18.75 -0.57 8.06
N PRO A 549 -18.85 -0.45 6.72
CA PRO A 549 -17.83 -0.95 5.81
C PRO A 549 -16.43 -0.43 6.15
N GLY A 550 -15.48 -1.33 6.30
CA GLY A 550 -14.05 -1.06 6.42
C GLY A 550 -13.33 -1.15 5.07
N GLY A 551 -12.05 -0.79 5.05
CA GLY A 551 -11.19 -0.99 3.90
C GLY A 551 -10.90 -2.47 3.66
N VAL A 552 -10.79 -2.88 2.40
CA VAL A 552 -10.44 -4.28 2.03
C VAL A 552 -9.20 -4.36 1.12
N GLY A 553 -8.74 -3.22 0.60
CA GLY A 553 -7.61 -3.18 -0.34
C GLY A 553 -6.26 -3.51 0.29
N GLU A 554 -6.10 -3.31 1.59
CA GLU A 554 -4.83 -3.30 2.31
C GLU A 554 -4.77 -4.23 3.52
N PRO A 555 -5.84 -4.44 4.33
CA PRO A 555 -5.74 -5.13 5.62
C PRO A 555 -5.38 -6.61 5.54
N GLY A 556 -5.49 -7.23 4.37
CA GLY A 556 -5.05 -8.62 4.14
C GLY A 556 -3.54 -8.80 4.08
N LEU A 557 -2.75 -7.71 3.98
CA LEU A 557 -1.30 -7.79 3.83
C LEU A 557 -0.54 -7.90 5.18
N PRO A 558 -0.85 -7.09 6.21
CA PRO A 558 -0.07 -7.07 7.44
C PRO A 558 0.11 -8.44 8.13
N PRO A 559 -0.90 -9.34 8.21
CA PRO A 559 -0.74 -10.59 8.95
C PRO A 559 0.11 -11.65 8.24
N ILE A 560 0.40 -11.54 6.93
CA ILE A 560 1.02 -12.67 6.21
C ILE A 560 2.47 -12.91 6.61
N ALA A 561 3.29 -11.86 6.70
CA ALA A 561 4.70 -12.01 7.06
C ALA A 561 4.88 -12.62 8.46
N PRO A 562 4.18 -12.16 9.52
CA PRO A 562 4.27 -12.80 10.82
C PRO A 562 3.66 -14.22 10.84
N ALA A 563 2.60 -14.51 10.11
CA ALA A 563 2.07 -15.87 10.02
C ALA A 563 3.10 -16.85 9.44
N ILE A 564 3.85 -16.44 8.39
CA ILE A 564 4.96 -17.23 7.84
C ILE A 564 6.10 -17.37 8.85
N ALA A 565 6.55 -16.29 9.48
CA ALA A 565 7.64 -16.32 10.44
C ALA A 565 7.34 -17.21 11.66
N ASN A 566 6.10 -17.17 12.15
CA ASN A 566 5.63 -18.03 13.24
C ASN A 566 5.52 -19.50 12.80
N ALA A 567 5.11 -19.76 11.54
CA ALA A 567 5.12 -21.12 10.98
C ALA A 567 6.55 -21.67 10.81
N VAL A 568 7.51 -20.82 10.44
CA VAL A 568 8.93 -21.18 10.38
C VAL A 568 9.45 -21.58 11.77
N PHE A 569 9.11 -20.81 12.80
CA PHE A 569 9.46 -21.17 14.16
C PHE A 569 8.85 -22.54 14.56
N ALA A 570 7.58 -22.75 14.29
CA ALA A 570 6.92 -24.03 14.57
C ALA A 570 7.54 -25.22 13.79
N ALA A 571 8.12 -24.96 12.61
CA ALA A 571 8.79 -26.00 11.80
C ALA A 571 10.24 -26.27 12.24
N THR A 572 10.98 -25.24 12.67
CA THR A 572 12.44 -25.29 12.79
C THR A 572 12.98 -24.92 14.16
N GLY A 573 12.18 -24.33 15.04
CA GLY A 573 12.62 -23.74 16.31
C GLY A 573 13.40 -22.42 16.16
N LYS A 574 13.57 -21.89 14.93
CA LYS A 574 14.33 -20.67 14.68
C LYS A 574 13.41 -19.46 14.58
N ARG A 575 13.62 -18.44 15.42
CA ARG A 575 12.87 -17.17 15.37
C ARG A 575 13.38 -16.28 14.24
N ILE A 576 12.48 -15.87 13.38
CA ILE A 576 12.76 -14.94 12.29
C ILE A 576 12.53 -13.52 12.77
N ARG A 577 13.59 -12.72 12.77
CA ARG A 577 13.58 -11.33 13.26
C ARG A 577 14.05 -10.32 12.19
N LYS A 578 14.33 -10.78 10.97
CA LYS A 578 14.68 -9.97 9.81
C LYS A 578 13.94 -10.47 8.57
N LEU A 579 13.43 -9.55 7.74
CA LEU A 579 12.87 -9.83 6.43
C LEU A 579 13.82 -9.35 5.32
N PRO A 580 13.74 -9.91 4.11
CA PRO A 580 13.04 -11.15 3.78
C PRO A 580 13.68 -12.38 4.46
N ILE A 581 12.90 -13.45 4.60
CA ILE A 581 13.40 -14.72 5.17
C ILE A 581 14.21 -15.43 4.10
N LYS A 582 15.51 -15.56 4.33
CA LYS A 582 16.43 -16.17 3.35
C LYS A 582 16.71 -17.65 3.74
N PRO A 583 16.96 -18.54 2.75
CA PRO A 583 17.29 -19.92 3.02
C PRO A 583 18.49 -20.09 3.98
N GLU A 584 19.50 -19.22 3.91
CA GLU A 584 20.65 -19.23 4.79
C GLU A 584 20.31 -18.97 6.27
N ASP A 585 19.23 -18.26 6.58
CA ASP A 585 18.76 -18.05 7.96
C ASP A 585 18.25 -19.35 8.58
N LEU A 586 17.87 -20.33 7.75
CA LEU A 586 17.23 -21.58 8.14
C LEU A 586 18.13 -22.81 8.04
N ARG A 587 19.25 -22.74 7.33
CA ARG A 587 20.23 -23.82 7.29
C ARG A 587 20.77 -24.10 8.69
N SER A 588 20.86 -25.37 9.03
CA SER A 588 21.38 -25.87 10.32
C SER A 588 22.89 -25.76 10.38
#